data_09bec289d1a162e8d46c0f636dd46cc6
#
_entry.id   09bec289d1a162e8d46c0f636dd46cc6
#
_cell.length_a   1.000
_cell.length_b   1.000
_cell.length_c   1.000
_cell.angle_alpha   90.00
_cell.angle_beta   90.00
_cell.angle_gamma   90.00
#
_symmetry.space_group_name_H-M   'P 1'
#
loop_
_entity.id
_entity.type
_entity.pdbx_description
1 polymer ?
#
loop_
_entity_poly.entity_id
_entity_poly.type
_entity_poly.pdbx_seq_one_letter_code
_entity_poly.pdbx_strand_id
1 'polypeptide(L)'
;MIEIKAENCHIYGAVHTTKVDKDYPDHLLTGAVFEVYRDVNGNQQFDPDVDELVGTLSECEPGLYELAELRYGGYFLYEKQAPVNFVKDNGYYYFEIVNDGELVEVESKAGIGFINDHMVGNLKIVKASSDGRVEGFSFRITGENYDEVFTTDANGEIFIENLRIGKYTVTEVEDSVSAGYKRPDPFEIELAADETLTVNVHNDKVSTDHPDCPKTGDNSHMALWLGLMLASLGVLIGTILYSRKKKHLAD
;
A
#
# COMPACT_ATOMS: atom_id res chain seq x y z
N MET A 1 5.86 71.36 -7.90
CA MET A 1 5.48 70.10 -8.59
C MET A 1 5.74 68.99 -7.58
N ILE A 2 4.71 68.27 -7.14
CA ILE A 2 4.87 67.17 -6.21
C ILE A 2 5.08 65.92 -7.09
N GLU A 3 6.26 65.35 -7.03
CA GLU A 3 6.57 64.09 -7.71
C GLU A 3 6.11 62.95 -6.80
N ILE A 4 5.03 62.24 -7.20
CA ILE A 4 4.57 61.03 -6.51
C ILE A 4 5.24 59.85 -7.19
N LYS A 5 6.21 59.24 -6.50
CA LYS A 5 6.75 57.93 -6.88
C LYS A 5 5.81 56.87 -6.35
N ALA A 6 5.12 56.17 -7.22
CA ALA A 6 4.41 54.95 -6.89
C ALA A 6 5.38 53.75 -7.15
N GLU A 7 5.74 53.06 -6.11
CA GLU A 7 6.45 51.76 -6.23
C GLU A 7 5.40 50.67 -6.23
N ASN A 8 5.37 49.90 -7.32
CA ASN A 8 4.52 48.71 -7.40
C ASN A 8 5.34 47.52 -6.87
N CYS A 9 4.98 47.01 -5.71
CA CYS A 9 5.55 45.74 -5.20
C CYS A 9 4.76 44.58 -5.79
N HIS A 10 5.49 43.52 -6.15
CA HIS A 10 4.86 42.25 -6.50
C HIS A 10 4.34 41.57 -5.22
N ILE A 11 3.16 40.96 -5.30
CA ILE A 11 2.60 40.13 -4.24
C ILE A 11 3.20 38.73 -4.37
N TYR A 12 3.72 38.22 -3.27
CA TYR A 12 4.23 36.85 -3.16
C TYR A 12 3.63 36.16 -1.94
N GLY A 13 3.38 34.88 -2.06
CA GLY A 13 2.94 34.02 -0.98
C GLY A 13 3.59 32.65 -1.04
N ALA A 14 3.12 31.76 -0.20
CA ALA A 14 3.55 30.37 -0.14
C ALA A 14 2.33 29.44 -0.04
N VAL A 15 2.53 28.21 -0.45
CA VAL A 15 1.59 27.11 -0.22
C VAL A 15 2.23 26.04 0.64
N HIS A 16 1.47 25.50 1.56
CA HIS A 16 1.89 24.31 2.31
C HIS A 16 0.77 23.28 2.36
N THR A 17 1.16 22.03 2.67
CA THR A 17 0.24 20.94 2.95
C THR A 17 0.86 19.96 3.94
N THR A 18 0.03 19.38 4.80
CA THR A 18 0.42 18.32 5.74
C THR A 18 -0.04 16.99 5.20
N LYS A 19 0.89 16.06 4.97
CA LYS A 19 0.60 14.72 4.45
C LYS A 19 0.32 13.74 5.57
N VAL A 20 -0.86 13.12 5.56
CA VAL A 20 -1.33 12.27 6.65
C VAL A 20 -1.90 10.95 6.14
N ASP A 21 -1.84 9.94 7.01
CA ASP A 21 -2.53 8.67 6.83
C ASP A 21 -4.05 8.86 7.04
N LYS A 22 -4.86 8.41 6.09
CA LYS A 22 -6.33 8.50 6.18
C LYS A 22 -6.90 7.80 7.42
N ASP A 23 -6.34 6.63 7.78
CA ASP A 23 -6.82 5.83 8.91
C ASP A 23 -6.25 6.29 10.25
N TYR A 24 -5.09 6.97 10.22
CA TYR A 24 -4.40 7.52 11.38
C TYR A 24 -3.96 8.97 11.12
N PRO A 25 -4.88 9.95 11.17
CA PRO A 25 -4.56 11.34 10.82
C PRO A 25 -3.45 12.00 11.66
N ASP A 26 -3.14 11.46 12.84
CA ASP A 26 -2.01 11.88 13.67
C ASP A 26 -0.65 11.36 13.16
N HIS A 27 -0.66 10.45 12.19
CA HIS A 27 0.56 9.92 11.56
C HIS A 27 0.88 10.71 10.30
N LEU A 28 1.96 11.46 10.37
CA LEU A 28 2.50 12.20 9.24
C LEU A 28 3.24 11.25 8.29
N LEU A 29 3.01 11.44 6.98
CA LEU A 29 3.59 10.60 5.94
C LEU A 29 4.68 11.36 5.17
N THR A 30 5.87 10.76 5.09
CA THR A 30 7.02 11.31 4.39
C THR A 30 7.17 10.71 2.98
N GLY A 31 7.93 11.41 2.12
CA GLY A 31 8.30 10.90 0.80
C GLY A 31 7.23 11.08 -0.29
N ALA A 32 6.20 11.89 -0.05
CA ALA A 32 5.31 12.37 -1.09
C ALA A 32 6.04 13.40 -1.99
N VAL A 33 5.54 13.56 -3.21
CA VAL A 33 6.00 14.63 -4.12
C VAL A 33 4.77 15.41 -4.57
N PHE A 34 4.77 16.72 -4.33
CA PHE A 34 3.73 17.63 -4.73
C PHE A 34 4.23 18.62 -5.78
N GLU A 35 3.47 18.80 -6.84
CA GLU A 35 3.70 19.80 -7.90
C GLU A 35 2.65 20.90 -7.81
N VAL A 36 3.08 22.16 -8.10
CA VAL A 36 2.19 23.32 -8.20
C VAL A 36 2.14 23.76 -9.64
N TYR A 37 0.92 23.90 -10.14
CA TYR A 37 0.65 24.41 -11.48
C TYR A 37 -0.06 25.77 -11.38
N ARG A 38 0.30 26.70 -12.25
CA ARG A 38 -0.38 27.99 -12.35
C ARG A 38 -1.61 27.88 -13.23
N ASP A 39 -2.74 28.36 -12.75
CA ASP A 39 -3.95 28.58 -13.57
C ASP A 39 -3.70 29.77 -14.52
N VAL A 40 -3.30 29.48 -15.75
CA VAL A 40 -2.88 30.50 -16.72
C VAL A 40 -4.08 31.23 -17.31
N ASN A 41 -5.19 30.53 -17.54
CA ASN A 41 -6.38 31.08 -18.16
C ASN A 41 -7.42 31.60 -17.14
N GLY A 42 -7.22 31.37 -15.84
CA GLY A 42 -8.08 31.86 -14.75
C GLY A 42 -9.46 31.20 -14.69
N ASN A 43 -9.57 29.96 -15.21
CA ASN A 43 -10.86 29.27 -15.28
C ASN A 43 -11.14 28.36 -14.06
N GLN A 44 -10.19 28.22 -13.14
CA GLN A 44 -10.25 27.38 -11.93
C GLN A 44 -10.48 25.88 -12.24
N GLN A 45 -10.09 25.43 -13.43
CA GLN A 45 -10.09 24.05 -13.86
C GLN A 45 -8.72 23.71 -14.42
N PHE A 46 -8.14 22.60 -13.99
CA PHE A 46 -6.82 22.20 -14.48
C PHE A 46 -6.86 21.80 -15.95
N ASP A 47 -6.08 22.52 -16.76
CA ASP A 47 -5.91 22.31 -18.19
C ASP A 47 -4.48 21.90 -18.51
N PRO A 48 -4.16 20.61 -18.75
CA PRO A 48 -2.79 20.14 -18.89
C PRO A 48 -2.03 20.74 -20.08
N ASP A 49 -2.75 21.26 -21.09
CA ASP A 49 -2.17 21.90 -22.28
C ASP A 49 -1.96 23.42 -22.10
N VAL A 50 -2.46 24.02 -21.01
CA VAL A 50 -2.49 25.48 -20.77
C VAL A 50 -1.77 25.82 -19.48
N ASP A 51 -2.01 25.06 -18.40
CA ASP A 51 -1.49 25.37 -17.09
C ASP A 51 -0.02 24.96 -16.95
N GLU A 52 0.76 25.79 -16.30
CA GLU A 52 2.20 25.71 -16.27
C GLU A 52 2.70 25.20 -14.90
N LEU A 53 3.57 24.18 -14.90
CA LEU A 53 4.30 23.77 -13.71
C LEU A 53 5.19 24.92 -13.23
N VAL A 54 4.97 25.37 -11.99
CA VAL A 54 5.76 26.47 -11.39
C VAL A 54 6.74 26.00 -10.34
N GLY A 55 6.54 24.82 -9.74
CA GLY A 55 7.48 24.27 -8.79
C GLY A 55 6.99 22.97 -8.13
N THR A 56 7.88 22.45 -7.30
CA THR A 56 7.64 21.24 -6.47
C THR A 56 7.82 21.65 -5.02
N LEU A 57 6.91 21.20 -4.14
CA LEU A 57 7.04 21.44 -2.71
C LEU A 57 8.26 20.71 -2.14
N SER A 58 8.96 21.37 -1.23
CA SER A 58 10.02 20.76 -0.43
C SER A 58 9.43 20.23 0.88
N GLU A 59 9.83 19.04 1.29
CA GLU A 59 9.53 18.53 2.63
C GLU A 59 10.42 19.26 3.63
N CYS A 60 9.84 20.25 4.35
CA CYS A 60 10.58 21.11 5.29
C CYS A 60 10.66 20.49 6.70
N GLU A 61 9.66 19.72 7.09
CA GLU A 61 9.62 18.84 8.28
C GLU A 61 8.96 17.53 7.87
N PRO A 62 9.13 16.43 8.62
CA PRO A 62 8.50 15.16 8.30
C PRO A 62 6.99 15.30 8.07
N GLY A 63 6.54 15.03 6.84
CA GLY A 63 5.15 15.13 6.42
C GLY A 63 4.60 16.53 6.20
N LEU A 64 5.41 17.59 6.37
CA LEU A 64 5.05 18.98 6.03
C LEU A 64 5.79 19.41 4.78
N TYR A 65 5.04 19.82 3.77
CA TYR A 65 5.55 20.22 2.45
C TYR A 65 5.22 21.67 2.16
N GLU A 66 6.18 22.44 1.63
CA GLU A 66 6.03 23.87 1.36
C GLU A 66 6.69 24.28 0.04
N LEU A 67 6.07 25.24 -0.64
CA LEU A 67 6.65 26.01 -1.75
C LEU A 67 6.39 27.49 -1.54
N ALA A 68 7.46 28.28 -1.44
CA ALA A 68 7.43 29.73 -1.30
C ALA A 68 7.55 30.45 -2.66
N GLU A 69 7.52 31.78 -2.62
CA GLU A 69 7.74 32.72 -3.74
C GLU A 69 6.74 32.56 -4.88
N LEU A 70 5.51 32.11 -4.60
CA LEU A 70 4.41 32.10 -5.54
C LEU A 70 3.88 33.52 -5.73
N ARG A 71 3.74 33.98 -6.97
CA ARG A 71 3.18 35.30 -7.30
C ARG A 71 1.67 35.31 -7.12
N TYR A 72 1.10 36.51 -7.02
CA TYR A 72 -0.35 36.70 -7.09
C TYR A 72 -0.98 35.89 -8.24
N GLY A 73 -2.07 35.16 -7.96
CA GLY A 73 -2.82 34.40 -8.95
C GLY A 73 -3.35 33.07 -8.44
N GLY A 74 -4.03 32.34 -9.32
CA GLY A 74 -4.59 31.01 -9.07
C GLY A 74 -3.59 29.90 -9.38
N TYR A 75 -3.73 28.81 -8.65
CA TYR A 75 -2.84 27.65 -8.74
C TYR A 75 -3.59 26.35 -8.43
N PHE A 76 -2.96 25.23 -8.81
CA PHE A 76 -3.39 23.88 -8.45
C PHE A 76 -2.25 23.15 -7.73
N LEU A 77 -2.55 22.53 -6.59
CA LEU A 77 -1.70 21.55 -5.95
C LEU A 77 -2.07 20.16 -6.45
N TYR A 78 -1.07 19.36 -6.82
CA TYR A 78 -1.22 18.01 -7.33
C TYR A 78 -0.22 17.08 -6.67
N GLU A 79 -0.69 15.91 -6.19
CA GLU A 79 0.21 14.88 -5.71
C GLU A 79 0.81 14.11 -6.89
N LYS A 80 2.09 14.37 -7.21
CA LYS A 80 2.82 13.68 -8.28
C LYS A 80 3.12 12.23 -7.90
N GLN A 81 3.49 12.02 -6.63
CA GLN A 81 3.84 10.74 -6.08
C GLN A 81 3.34 10.64 -4.64
N ALA A 82 2.62 9.57 -4.34
CA ALA A 82 2.25 9.23 -2.97
C ALA A 82 3.42 8.65 -2.17
N PRO A 83 3.37 8.67 -0.84
CA PRO A 83 4.24 7.88 0.01
C PRO A 83 4.24 6.40 -0.38
N VAL A 84 5.31 5.70 0.00
CA VAL A 84 5.41 4.24 -0.25
C VAL A 84 4.25 3.50 0.43
N ASN A 85 3.64 2.55 -0.28
CA ASN A 85 2.49 1.74 0.16
C ASN A 85 1.15 2.48 0.26
N PHE A 86 1.08 3.70 -0.26
CA PHE A 86 -0.15 4.48 -0.32
C PHE A 86 -0.64 4.70 -1.75
N VAL A 87 -1.95 4.80 -1.90
CA VAL A 87 -2.61 5.09 -3.18
C VAL A 87 -2.52 6.57 -3.45
N LYS A 88 -2.01 6.93 -4.62
CA LYS A 88 -1.87 8.33 -5.05
C LYS A 88 -3.24 8.99 -5.23
N ASP A 89 -3.38 10.21 -4.71
CA ASP A 89 -4.49 11.10 -5.06
C ASP A 89 -4.24 11.71 -6.46
N ASN A 90 -5.23 11.62 -7.33
CA ASN A 90 -5.16 12.17 -8.68
C ASN A 90 -5.89 13.50 -8.84
N GLY A 91 -6.38 14.09 -7.74
CA GLY A 91 -7.06 15.37 -7.73
C GLY A 91 -6.11 16.55 -7.94
N TYR A 92 -6.66 17.62 -8.52
CA TYR A 92 -6.02 18.92 -8.58
C TYR A 92 -6.78 19.87 -7.65
N TYR A 93 -6.07 20.45 -6.68
CA TYR A 93 -6.65 21.25 -5.60
C TYR A 93 -6.35 22.72 -5.84
N TYR A 94 -7.39 23.48 -6.23
CA TYR A 94 -7.28 24.90 -6.52
C TYR A 94 -7.05 25.73 -5.26
N PHE A 95 -6.14 26.71 -5.36
CA PHE A 95 -5.89 27.72 -4.34
C PHE A 95 -5.44 29.04 -4.98
N GLU A 96 -5.48 30.14 -4.22
CA GLU A 96 -5.08 31.46 -4.71
C GLU A 96 -4.08 32.11 -3.75
N ILE A 97 -3.14 32.86 -4.30
CA ILE A 97 -2.29 33.80 -3.59
C ILE A 97 -2.84 35.20 -3.87
N VAL A 98 -3.42 35.85 -2.87
CA VAL A 98 -4.07 37.15 -3.00
C VAL A 98 -3.42 38.26 -2.16
N ASN A 99 -2.71 37.90 -1.09
CA ASN A 99 -2.08 38.85 -0.17
C ASN A 99 -0.57 38.62 -0.12
N ASP A 100 0.18 39.70 0.09
CA ASP A 100 1.62 39.61 0.26
C ASP A 100 1.99 38.92 1.60
N GLY A 101 2.89 37.96 1.53
CA GLY A 101 3.29 37.12 2.66
C GLY A 101 2.27 36.06 3.08
N GLU A 102 1.24 35.82 2.28
CA GLU A 102 0.22 34.81 2.57
C GLU A 102 0.81 33.39 2.53
N LEU A 103 0.45 32.57 3.52
CA LEU A 103 0.73 31.12 3.54
C LEU A 103 -0.61 30.38 3.44
N VAL A 104 -0.84 29.73 2.30
CA VAL A 104 -2.08 29.01 2.01
C VAL A 104 -1.91 27.55 2.35
N GLU A 105 -2.79 27.00 3.19
CA GLU A 105 -2.87 25.57 3.44
C GLU A 105 -3.80 24.92 2.42
N VAL A 106 -3.33 23.85 1.77
CA VAL A 106 -4.12 23.05 0.83
C VAL A 106 -4.30 21.65 1.38
N GLU A 107 -5.55 21.25 1.52
CA GLU A 107 -5.94 19.95 2.07
C GLU A 107 -6.80 19.18 1.07
N SER A 108 -6.59 17.87 0.94
CA SER A 108 -7.52 17.01 0.19
C SER A 108 -8.78 16.69 0.98
N LYS A 109 -8.71 16.84 2.32
CA LYS A 109 -9.84 16.74 3.25
C LYS A 109 -9.74 17.81 4.32
N ALA A 110 -10.69 18.74 4.29
CA ALA A 110 -10.74 19.91 5.16
C ALA A 110 -10.63 19.58 6.66
N GLY A 111 -9.70 20.25 7.34
CA GLY A 111 -9.40 20.11 8.76
C GLY A 111 -8.65 18.84 9.13
N ILE A 112 -8.09 18.12 8.14
CA ILE A 112 -7.32 16.90 8.35
C ILE A 112 -5.94 16.99 7.68
N GLY A 113 -5.88 17.49 6.45
CA GLY A 113 -4.68 17.57 5.64
C GLY A 113 -4.83 16.87 4.29
N PHE A 114 -3.72 16.56 3.67
CA PHE A 114 -3.69 15.82 2.41
C PHE A 114 -3.59 14.31 2.72
N ILE A 115 -4.71 13.60 2.57
CA ILE A 115 -4.83 12.18 2.94
C ILE A 115 -4.49 11.24 1.79
N ASN A 116 -3.93 10.04 2.10
CA ASN A 116 -3.94 8.90 1.18
C ASN A 116 -4.49 7.65 1.85
N ASP A 117 -5.09 6.79 1.05
CA ASP A 117 -5.47 5.43 1.42
C ASP A 117 -4.26 4.48 1.33
N HIS A 118 -4.21 3.46 2.18
CA HIS A 118 -3.24 2.38 2.03
C HIS A 118 -3.49 1.57 0.76
N MET A 119 -2.43 1.11 0.12
CA MET A 119 -2.55 0.06 -0.88
C MET A 119 -2.95 -1.25 -0.20
N VAL A 120 -3.85 -1.99 -0.83
CA VAL A 120 -4.38 -3.25 -0.30
C VAL A 120 -4.31 -4.37 -1.32
N GLY A 121 -4.31 -5.61 -0.83
CA GLY A 121 -4.46 -6.83 -1.61
C GLY A 121 -5.35 -7.82 -0.86
N ASN A 122 -5.50 -9.04 -1.38
CA ASN A 122 -6.30 -10.08 -0.76
C ASN A 122 -5.43 -11.29 -0.43
N LEU A 123 -5.74 -11.95 0.69
CA LEU A 123 -5.11 -13.21 1.08
C LEU A 123 -6.15 -14.34 1.04
N LYS A 124 -5.83 -15.41 0.31
CA LYS A 124 -6.59 -16.65 0.29
C LYS A 124 -5.74 -17.78 0.87
N ILE A 125 -6.22 -18.45 1.91
CA ILE A 125 -5.62 -19.67 2.44
C ILE A 125 -6.49 -20.85 2.01
N VAL A 126 -5.85 -21.88 1.45
CA VAL A 126 -6.51 -23.14 1.04
C VAL A 126 -5.92 -24.27 1.86
N LYS A 127 -6.75 -24.90 2.69
CA LYS A 127 -6.37 -25.97 3.59
C LYS A 127 -6.61 -27.33 2.96
N ALA A 128 -5.62 -28.22 3.11
CA ALA A 128 -5.73 -29.63 2.81
C ALA A 128 -5.22 -30.47 3.98
N SER A 129 -5.65 -31.71 4.08
CA SER A 129 -5.11 -32.70 5.03
C SER A 129 -5.04 -34.10 4.44
N SER A 130 -4.21 -34.96 5.02
CA SER A 130 -4.03 -36.34 4.56
C SER A 130 -5.27 -37.22 4.73
N ASP A 131 -6.22 -36.84 5.61
CA ASP A 131 -7.49 -37.57 5.82
C ASP A 131 -8.69 -36.85 5.18
N GLY A 132 -8.46 -35.77 4.42
CA GLY A 132 -9.49 -35.02 3.70
C GLY A 132 -10.26 -33.98 4.54
N ARG A 133 -10.00 -33.85 5.84
CA ARG A 133 -10.60 -32.80 6.65
C ARG A 133 -9.99 -31.45 6.29
N VAL A 134 -10.85 -30.46 6.00
CA VAL A 134 -10.41 -29.11 5.60
C VAL A 134 -11.05 -28.01 6.42
N GLU A 135 -12.23 -28.25 7.01
CA GLU A 135 -13.03 -27.30 7.76
C GLU A 135 -12.58 -27.18 9.22
N GLY A 136 -12.62 -25.97 9.75
CA GLY A 136 -12.45 -25.66 11.17
C GLY A 136 -11.00 -25.46 11.61
N PHE A 137 -10.02 -25.44 10.72
CA PHE A 137 -8.63 -25.12 11.06
C PHE A 137 -8.45 -23.62 11.22
N SER A 138 -7.86 -23.19 12.34
CA SER A 138 -7.66 -21.78 12.65
C SER A 138 -6.25 -21.32 12.31
N PHE A 139 -6.16 -20.14 11.69
CA PHE A 139 -4.92 -19.49 11.33
C PHE A 139 -4.85 -18.08 11.92
N ARG A 140 -3.78 -17.78 12.62
CA ARG A 140 -3.45 -16.44 13.09
C ARG A 140 -2.59 -15.76 12.04
N ILE A 141 -3.02 -14.57 11.61
CA ILE A 141 -2.30 -13.72 10.67
C ILE A 141 -1.80 -12.51 11.41
N THR A 142 -0.48 -12.34 11.48
CA THR A 142 0.15 -11.21 12.17
C THR A 142 0.99 -10.39 11.21
N GLY A 143 0.94 -9.08 11.33
CA GLY A 143 1.70 -8.12 10.52
C GLY A 143 1.89 -6.82 11.27
N GLU A 144 2.33 -5.78 10.59
CA GLU A 144 2.41 -4.44 11.17
C GLU A 144 1.01 -3.93 11.54
N ASN A 145 0.77 -3.72 12.84
CA ASN A 145 -0.54 -3.30 13.39
C ASN A 145 -1.72 -4.22 13.00
N TYR A 146 -1.44 -5.51 12.74
CA TYR A 146 -2.45 -6.49 12.38
C TYR A 146 -2.23 -7.81 13.15
N ASP A 147 -3.27 -8.31 13.79
CA ASP A 147 -3.24 -9.57 14.54
C ASP A 147 -4.66 -10.13 14.67
N GLU A 148 -5.02 -11.03 13.74
CA GLU A 148 -6.35 -11.61 13.66
C GLU A 148 -6.30 -13.13 13.46
N VAL A 149 -7.36 -13.83 13.90
CA VAL A 149 -7.51 -15.28 13.74
C VAL A 149 -8.72 -15.58 12.86
N PHE A 150 -8.49 -16.39 11.84
CA PHE A 150 -9.52 -16.84 10.89
C PHE A 150 -9.61 -18.35 10.91
N THR A 151 -10.79 -18.86 10.61
CA THR A 151 -11.07 -20.32 10.58
C THR A 151 -11.52 -20.74 9.20
N THR A 152 -11.02 -21.86 8.68
CA THR A 152 -11.39 -22.39 7.37
C THR A 152 -12.86 -22.81 7.34
N ASP A 153 -13.51 -22.49 6.22
CA ASP A 153 -14.88 -22.87 5.91
C ASP A 153 -15.00 -24.36 5.49
N ALA A 154 -16.20 -24.76 5.06
CA ALA A 154 -16.49 -26.14 4.59
C ALA A 154 -15.70 -26.53 3.33
N ASN A 155 -15.19 -25.57 2.57
CA ASN A 155 -14.32 -25.80 1.40
C ASN A 155 -12.83 -25.83 1.80
N GLY A 156 -12.53 -25.55 3.06
CA GLY A 156 -11.15 -25.40 3.54
C GLY A 156 -10.53 -24.06 3.20
N GLU A 157 -11.34 -23.03 2.98
CA GLU A 157 -10.85 -21.74 2.54
C GLU A 157 -10.99 -20.66 3.63
N ILE A 158 -10.00 -19.76 3.68
CA ILE A 158 -10.09 -18.46 4.33
C ILE A 158 -9.85 -17.44 3.24
N PHE A 159 -10.69 -16.41 3.16
CA PHE A 159 -10.51 -15.29 2.24
C PHE A 159 -10.58 -13.97 2.99
N ILE A 160 -9.49 -13.20 2.94
CA ILE A 160 -9.34 -11.91 3.61
C ILE A 160 -9.18 -10.85 2.54
N GLU A 161 -10.14 -9.93 2.46
CA GLU A 161 -10.15 -8.84 1.49
C GLU A 161 -9.54 -7.57 2.09
N ASN A 162 -8.97 -6.73 1.22
CA ASN A 162 -8.47 -5.40 1.55
C ASN A 162 -7.46 -5.38 2.70
N LEU A 163 -6.63 -6.40 2.78
CA LEU A 163 -5.52 -6.43 3.71
C LEU A 163 -4.41 -5.49 3.19
N ARG A 164 -3.84 -4.65 4.06
CA ARG A 164 -2.75 -3.74 3.67
C ARG A 164 -1.60 -4.53 3.06
N ILE A 165 -0.93 -3.97 2.06
CA ILE A 165 0.24 -4.62 1.47
C ILE A 165 1.39 -4.67 2.48
N GLY A 166 2.24 -5.70 2.35
CA GLY A 166 3.39 -5.87 3.23
C GLY A 166 3.61 -7.31 3.67
N LYS A 167 4.41 -7.47 4.72
CA LYS A 167 4.79 -8.79 5.24
C LYS A 167 3.86 -9.22 6.36
N TYR A 168 3.45 -10.47 6.29
CA TYR A 168 2.63 -11.13 7.30
C TYR A 168 3.23 -12.48 7.67
N THR A 169 3.03 -12.88 8.93
CA THR A 169 3.31 -14.23 9.40
C THR A 169 2.00 -15.00 9.52
N VAL A 170 1.93 -16.16 8.90
CA VAL A 170 0.80 -17.08 8.97
C VAL A 170 1.17 -18.21 9.92
N THR A 171 0.36 -18.40 10.96
CA THR A 171 0.56 -19.43 11.99
C THR A 171 -0.72 -20.24 12.14
N GLU A 172 -0.63 -21.56 11.95
CA GLU A 172 -1.76 -22.43 12.30
C GLU A 172 -1.89 -22.57 13.82
N VAL A 173 -3.07 -22.23 14.34
CA VAL A 173 -3.37 -22.25 15.78
C VAL A 173 -3.54 -23.68 16.27
N GLU A 174 -2.99 -23.97 17.45
CA GLU A 174 -3.24 -25.25 18.13
C GLU A 174 -4.59 -25.21 18.83
N ASP A 175 -5.52 -26.03 18.37
CA ASP A 175 -6.85 -26.16 18.90
C ASP A 175 -7.36 -27.61 18.83
N SER A 176 -8.61 -27.85 19.19
CA SER A 176 -9.21 -29.21 19.17
C SER A 176 -9.33 -29.79 17.77
N VAL A 177 -9.31 -28.97 16.72
CA VAL A 177 -9.40 -29.39 15.31
C VAL A 177 -8.04 -29.79 14.78
N SER A 178 -7.01 -28.97 15.06
CA SER A 178 -5.62 -29.22 14.66
C SER A 178 -4.92 -30.25 15.52
N ALA A 179 -5.49 -30.58 16.71
CA ALA A 179 -5.00 -31.65 17.55
C ALA A 179 -4.98 -32.99 16.80
N GLY A 180 -3.86 -33.66 16.79
CA GLY A 180 -3.66 -34.92 16.05
C GLY A 180 -3.20 -34.74 14.60
N TYR A 181 -2.87 -33.52 14.20
CA TYR A 181 -2.19 -33.22 12.94
C TYR A 181 -0.78 -32.68 13.17
N LYS A 182 0.11 -32.98 12.24
CA LYS A 182 1.41 -32.31 12.17
C LYS A 182 1.18 -30.95 11.49
N ARG A 183 1.23 -29.89 12.30
CA ARG A 183 1.10 -28.52 11.83
C ARG A 183 2.38 -28.04 11.14
N PRO A 184 2.31 -27.17 10.12
CA PRO A 184 3.48 -26.51 9.57
C PRO A 184 4.05 -25.52 10.59
N ASP A 185 5.35 -25.24 10.47
CA ASP A 185 5.94 -24.11 11.18
C ASP A 185 5.32 -22.78 10.68
N PRO A 186 5.30 -21.73 11.50
CA PRO A 186 4.91 -20.39 11.04
C PRO A 186 5.77 -19.96 9.84
N PHE A 187 5.14 -19.32 8.86
CA PHE A 187 5.82 -18.88 7.65
C PHE A 187 5.42 -17.45 7.27
N GLU A 188 6.34 -16.75 6.62
CA GLU A 188 6.13 -15.39 6.14
C GLU A 188 5.55 -15.39 4.73
N ILE A 189 4.70 -14.41 4.47
CA ILE A 189 4.16 -14.06 3.16
C ILE A 189 4.37 -12.57 2.91
N GLU A 190 4.38 -12.16 1.65
CA GLU A 190 4.41 -10.77 1.25
C GLU A 190 3.24 -10.50 0.30
N LEU A 191 2.37 -9.56 0.69
CA LEU A 191 1.17 -9.22 -0.05
C LEU A 191 1.44 -8.01 -0.94
N ALA A 192 1.08 -8.13 -2.22
CA ALA A 192 1.19 -7.05 -3.22
C ALA A 192 -0.16 -6.35 -3.42
N ALA A 193 -0.10 -5.11 -3.95
CA ALA A 193 -1.29 -4.31 -4.22
C ALA A 193 -2.11 -4.92 -5.36
N ASP A 194 -3.45 -4.82 -5.23
CA ASP A 194 -4.44 -5.22 -6.23
C ASP A 194 -4.35 -6.70 -6.66
N GLU A 195 -3.69 -7.54 -5.85
CA GLU A 195 -3.53 -8.97 -6.11
C GLU A 195 -4.19 -9.82 -5.04
N THR A 196 -4.52 -11.07 -5.39
CA THR A 196 -4.91 -12.12 -4.44
C THR A 196 -3.78 -13.12 -4.31
N LEU A 197 -3.12 -13.12 -3.15
CA LEU A 197 -2.13 -14.13 -2.80
C LEU A 197 -2.84 -15.39 -2.32
N THR A 198 -2.62 -16.53 -2.99
CA THR A 198 -3.15 -17.83 -2.56
C THR A 198 -2.06 -18.66 -1.90
N VAL A 199 -2.32 -19.10 -0.67
CA VAL A 199 -1.44 -19.93 0.15
C VAL A 199 -2.08 -21.29 0.37
N ASN A 200 -1.38 -22.36 -0.01
CA ASN A 200 -1.84 -23.72 0.21
C ASN A 200 -1.16 -24.32 1.46
N VAL A 201 -1.96 -24.78 2.40
CA VAL A 201 -1.48 -25.37 3.66
C VAL A 201 -1.96 -26.81 3.78
N HIS A 202 -1.03 -27.73 3.98
CA HIS A 202 -1.33 -29.16 4.13
C HIS A 202 -0.91 -29.67 5.51
N ASN A 203 -1.78 -30.45 6.16
CA ASN A 203 -1.47 -31.16 7.42
C ASN A 203 -1.53 -32.67 7.22
N ASP A 204 -0.52 -33.33 7.74
CA ASP A 204 -0.56 -34.79 7.88
C ASP A 204 -1.17 -35.18 9.24
N LYS A 205 -2.15 -36.06 9.19
CA LYS A 205 -2.70 -36.64 10.42
C LYS A 205 -1.65 -37.50 11.12
N VAL A 206 -1.47 -37.24 12.42
CA VAL A 206 -0.57 -38.06 13.21
C VAL A 206 -1.17 -39.47 13.34
N SER A 207 -0.51 -40.47 12.77
CA SER A 207 -0.92 -41.86 12.94
C SER A 207 -0.73 -42.25 14.42
N THR A 208 -1.82 -42.69 15.05
CA THR A 208 -1.78 -43.26 16.41
C THR A 208 -1.37 -44.73 16.41
N ASP A 209 -0.92 -45.24 15.27
CA ASP A 209 -0.49 -46.63 15.19
C ASP A 209 0.77 -46.87 16.01
N HIS A 210 0.69 -47.95 16.75
CA HIS A 210 1.60 -48.43 17.78
C HIS A 210 3.10 -48.41 17.40
N PRO A 211 4.01 -48.25 18.38
CA PRO A 211 5.45 -48.12 18.17
C PRO A 211 6.16 -49.37 17.66
N ASP A 212 5.43 -50.42 17.24
CA ASP A 212 6.03 -51.74 16.89
C ASP A 212 6.11 -52.03 15.37
N CYS A 213 5.74 -51.08 14.50
CA CYS A 213 6.01 -51.29 13.07
C CYS A 213 7.37 -50.71 12.67
N PRO A 214 8.29 -51.51 12.10
CA PRO A 214 9.55 -50.96 11.58
C PRO A 214 9.24 -49.95 10.47
N LYS A 215 9.78 -48.75 10.60
CA LYS A 215 9.68 -47.69 9.59
C LYS A 215 10.33 -48.15 8.29
N THR A 216 9.53 -48.70 7.38
CA THR A 216 9.97 -48.91 6.01
C THR A 216 9.82 -47.60 5.27
N GLY A 217 10.93 -46.94 5.01
CA GLY A 217 11.17 -45.93 3.97
C GLY A 217 10.11 -44.86 3.78
N ASP A 218 10.22 -43.78 4.53
CA ASP A 218 9.49 -42.54 4.22
C ASP A 218 10.13 -41.85 3.00
N ASN A 219 9.51 -42.06 1.85
CA ASN A 219 9.78 -41.24 0.67
C ASN A 219 8.88 -39.98 0.69
N SER A 220 9.00 -39.17 1.73
CA SER A 220 8.34 -37.89 1.72
C SER A 220 8.95 -37.00 0.61
N HIS A 221 8.19 -36.77 -0.43
CA HIS A 221 8.58 -35.90 -1.54
C HIS A 221 8.57 -34.41 -1.13
N MET A 222 8.98 -34.12 0.13
CA MET A 222 9.03 -32.73 0.65
C MET A 222 9.89 -31.81 -0.24
N ALA A 223 10.99 -32.37 -0.79
CA ALA A 223 11.82 -31.64 -1.76
C ALA A 223 11.09 -31.34 -3.09
N LEU A 224 10.12 -32.17 -3.50
CA LEU A 224 9.31 -31.94 -4.70
C LEU A 224 8.32 -30.81 -4.51
N TRP A 225 7.69 -30.71 -3.32
CA TRP A 225 6.75 -29.65 -2.98
C TRP A 225 7.44 -28.31 -2.79
N LEU A 226 8.62 -28.27 -2.14
CA LEU A 226 9.48 -27.09 -2.08
C LEU A 226 9.94 -26.64 -3.48
N GLY A 227 10.24 -27.57 -4.38
CA GLY A 227 10.59 -27.28 -5.77
C GLY A 227 9.42 -26.64 -6.56
N LEU A 228 8.19 -27.10 -6.33
CA LEU A 228 6.97 -26.54 -6.96
C LEU A 228 6.64 -25.15 -6.43
N MET A 229 6.84 -24.89 -5.12
CA MET A 229 6.70 -23.54 -4.55
C MET A 229 7.69 -22.54 -5.17
N LEU A 230 8.96 -22.92 -5.28
CA LEU A 230 9.98 -22.06 -5.89
C LEU A 230 9.74 -21.83 -7.39
N ALA A 231 9.18 -22.81 -8.11
CA ALA A 231 8.85 -22.67 -9.52
C ALA A 231 7.69 -21.71 -9.76
N SER A 232 6.67 -21.70 -8.89
CA SER A 232 5.55 -20.75 -8.96
C SER A 232 5.98 -19.31 -8.68
N LEU A 233 6.88 -19.12 -7.70
CA LEU A 233 7.48 -17.81 -7.39
C LEU A 233 8.34 -17.29 -8.56
N GLY A 234 9.11 -18.18 -9.21
CA GLY A 234 9.93 -17.85 -10.37
C GLY A 234 9.11 -17.40 -11.59
N VAL A 235 7.93 -17.99 -11.81
CA VAL A 235 7.01 -17.58 -12.89
C VAL A 235 6.41 -16.20 -12.59
N LEU A 236 6.04 -15.93 -11.34
CA LEU A 236 5.48 -14.64 -10.93
C LEU A 236 6.51 -13.50 -11.10
N ILE A 237 7.74 -13.71 -10.61
CA ILE A 237 8.84 -12.75 -10.78
C ILE A 237 9.16 -12.56 -12.28
N GLY A 238 9.17 -13.64 -13.05
CA GLY A 238 9.40 -13.60 -14.51
C GLY A 238 8.35 -12.78 -15.25
N THR A 239 7.07 -12.91 -14.90
CA THR A 239 5.97 -12.15 -15.53
C THR A 239 6.01 -10.67 -15.15
N ILE A 240 6.36 -10.34 -13.90
CA ILE A 240 6.53 -8.96 -13.44
C ILE A 240 7.71 -8.28 -14.16
N LEU A 241 8.85 -8.97 -14.26
CA LEU A 241 10.03 -8.46 -14.99
C LEU A 241 9.78 -8.32 -16.50
N TYR A 242 9.03 -9.26 -17.09
CA TYR A 242 8.65 -9.21 -18.51
C TYR A 242 7.69 -8.06 -18.79
N SER A 243 6.69 -7.83 -17.94
CA SER A 243 5.73 -6.73 -18.09
C SER A 243 6.39 -5.35 -17.90
N ARG A 244 7.36 -5.23 -16.96
CA ARG A 244 8.16 -4.00 -16.79
C ARG A 244 9.04 -3.73 -18.01
N LYS A 245 9.68 -4.77 -18.58
CA LYS A 245 10.51 -4.63 -19.80
C LYS A 245 9.68 -4.23 -21.03
N LYS A 246 8.42 -4.70 -21.11
CA LYS A 246 7.52 -4.36 -22.24
C LYS A 246 7.01 -2.91 -22.15
N LYS A 247 6.86 -2.34 -20.96
CA LYS A 247 6.53 -0.92 -20.78
C LYS A 247 7.69 0.01 -21.15
N HIS A 248 8.95 -0.40 -20.88
CA HIS A 248 10.14 0.38 -21.24
C HIS A 248 10.51 0.35 -22.75
N LEU A 249 9.86 -0.48 -23.56
CA LEU A 249 10.09 -0.57 -25.01
C LEU A 249 8.95 0.08 -25.81
N ALA A 250 7.95 0.67 -25.12
CA ALA A 250 6.77 1.32 -25.75
C ALA A 250 6.74 2.85 -25.54
N ASP A 251 7.75 3.40 -24.84
CA ASP A 251 8.14 4.82 -24.74
C ASP A 251 9.45 5.03 -25.53
#